data_12d228b7fb8a39999923a21d40f05843
#
_entry.id   12d228b7fb8a39999923a21d40f05843
#
_cell.length_a   1.000
_cell.length_b   1.000
_cell.length_c   1.000
_cell.angle_alpha   90.00
_cell.angle_beta   90.00
_cell.angle_gamma   90.00
#
_symmetry.space_group_name_H-M   'P 1'
#
loop_
_entity.id
_entity.type
_entity.pdbx_description
1 polymer ?
#
loop_
_entity_poly.entity_id
_entity_poly.type
_entity_poly.pdbx_seq_one_letter_code
_entity_poly.pdbx_strand_id
1 'polypeptide(L)'
;MANLLLKGLPIGSIDGVLFDKDGTLSHSEPHLLDLAEQRLLLARKLWLDSGANPSQLDQLIATLRLAFGLENGALHPGGTLAVASRQDNLISMATVFCLFGCSWPDGFALAHHCFDQADQSAMAPSCISPLLDGAGPLLNTLHSNGVRCAVISNDTRSGIDGFLRQHHLSALITERWSADDEPRKPDPQAVEQLCARLGLAPQRCALIGDAETDLQMAAAAGVPLLIGFTGGWARRPELPSATHHLDDWNDLGMAPGP
;
A
#
# COMPACT_ATOMS: atom_id res chain seq x y z
N MET A 1 -16.41 -9.61 21.41
CA MET A 1 -16.52 -8.55 20.37
C MET A 1 -16.34 -7.19 21.02
N ALA A 2 -15.51 -6.38 20.46
CA ALA A 2 -15.25 -5.03 20.91
C ALA A 2 -15.97 -4.03 20.00
N ASN A 3 -16.53 -2.95 20.56
CA ASN A 3 -17.28 -1.96 19.78
C ASN A 3 -16.34 -0.86 19.29
N LEU A 4 -16.21 -0.74 17.98
CA LEU A 4 -15.43 0.31 17.33
C LEU A 4 -16.24 1.61 17.28
N LEU A 5 -15.59 2.72 17.59
CA LEU A 5 -16.19 4.05 17.58
C LEU A 5 -15.50 4.93 16.54
N LEU A 6 -16.29 5.64 15.73
CA LEU A 6 -15.80 6.72 14.88
C LEU A 6 -16.36 8.05 15.38
N LYS A 7 -15.49 8.98 15.75
CA LYS A 7 -15.87 10.28 16.36
C LYS A 7 -16.81 10.11 17.57
N GLY A 8 -16.56 9.05 18.36
CA GLY A 8 -17.36 8.70 19.54
C GLY A 8 -18.68 7.98 19.26
N LEU A 9 -19.04 7.73 18.01
CA LEU A 9 -20.26 7.03 17.62
C LEU A 9 -19.96 5.56 17.27
N PRO A 10 -20.74 4.58 17.77
CA PRO A 10 -20.55 3.17 17.44
C PRO A 10 -20.76 2.92 15.95
N ILE A 11 -19.80 2.24 15.30
CA ILE A 11 -19.87 1.88 13.88
C ILE A 11 -19.93 0.36 13.64
N GLY A 12 -19.60 -0.44 14.65
CA GLY A 12 -19.71 -1.90 14.56
C GLY A 12 -18.97 -2.62 15.67
N SER A 13 -19.25 -3.92 15.80
CA SER A 13 -18.58 -4.83 16.74
C SER A 13 -17.64 -5.74 15.99
N ILE A 14 -16.38 -5.83 16.44
CA ILE A 14 -15.30 -6.54 15.76
C ILE A 14 -14.50 -7.40 16.73
N ASP A 15 -13.78 -8.38 16.21
CA ASP A 15 -12.73 -9.13 16.90
C ASP A 15 -11.38 -9.00 16.22
N GLY A 16 -11.34 -8.50 14.98
CA GLY A 16 -10.12 -8.26 14.23
C GLY A 16 -10.18 -7.02 13.35
N VAL A 17 -9.01 -6.46 13.06
CA VAL A 17 -8.82 -5.39 12.09
C VAL A 17 -7.69 -5.75 11.14
N LEU A 18 -7.97 -5.66 9.86
CA LEU A 18 -7.01 -5.79 8.78
C LEU A 18 -6.62 -4.38 8.30
N PHE A 19 -5.35 -4.06 8.34
CA PHE A 19 -4.82 -2.76 7.92
C PHE A 19 -4.06 -2.91 6.62
N ASP A 20 -4.32 -2.05 5.65
CA ASP A 20 -3.32 -1.77 4.65
C ASP A 20 -2.14 -1.01 5.27
N LYS A 21 -0.99 -0.96 4.57
CA LYS A 21 0.24 -0.33 5.08
C LYS A 21 0.48 1.05 4.47
N ASP A 22 0.70 1.11 3.16
CA ASP A 22 1.15 2.32 2.48
C ASP A 22 -0.02 3.28 2.26
N GLY A 23 0.08 4.53 2.74
CA GLY A 23 -1.05 5.47 2.73
C GLY A 23 -2.10 5.24 3.81
N THR A 24 -1.97 4.17 4.61
CA THR A 24 -2.88 3.83 5.72
C THR A 24 -2.17 3.89 7.07
N LEU A 25 -1.24 2.98 7.35
CA LEU A 25 -0.42 3.04 8.57
C LEU A 25 0.83 3.91 8.37
N SER A 26 1.35 3.95 7.15
CA SER A 26 2.60 4.55 6.75
C SER A 26 2.37 5.81 5.91
N HIS A 27 3.08 6.90 6.22
CA HIS A 27 3.18 8.07 5.36
C HIS A 27 4.18 7.78 4.24
N SER A 28 3.73 7.06 3.22
CA SER A 28 4.59 6.48 2.18
C SER A 28 4.82 7.41 0.99
N GLU A 29 3.99 8.42 0.77
CA GLU A 29 4.03 9.27 -0.44
C GLU A 29 5.42 9.89 -0.70
N PRO A 30 6.12 10.51 0.27
CA PRO A 30 7.44 11.07 0.02
C PRO A 30 8.46 10.01 -0.42
N HIS A 31 8.45 8.85 0.23
CA HIS A 31 9.35 7.75 -0.12
C HIS A 31 9.05 7.18 -1.52
N LEU A 32 7.79 7.03 -1.87
CA LEU A 32 7.38 6.54 -3.20
C LEU A 32 7.72 7.55 -4.30
N LEU A 33 7.59 8.85 -4.03
CA LEU A 33 8.02 9.89 -4.96
C LEU A 33 9.54 9.83 -5.21
N ASP A 34 10.35 9.70 -4.15
CA ASP A 34 11.80 9.56 -4.27
C ASP A 34 12.18 8.30 -5.06
N LEU A 35 11.52 7.18 -4.79
CA LEU A 35 11.72 5.92 -5.50
C LEU A 35 11.38 6.04 -6.98
N ALA A 36 10.28 6.72 -7.31
CA ALA A 36 9.90 6.97 -8.70
C ALA A 36 10.94 7.83 -9.42
N GLU A 37 11.39 8.92 -8.81
CA GLU A 37 12.41 9.79 -9.43
C GLU A 37 13.73 9.04 -9.66
N GLN A 38 14.14 8.17 -8.74
CA GLN A 38 15.31 7.31 -8.94
C GLN A 38 15.12 6.37 -10.13
N ARG A 39 13.95 5.71 -10.25
CA ARG A 39 13.63 4.84 -11.38
C ARG A 39 13.61 5.61 -12.71
N LEU A 40 13.09 6.83 -12.72
CA LEU A 40 13.08 7.69 -13.90
C LEU A 40 14.49 8.15 -14.32
N LEU A 41 15.36 8.49 -13.36
CA LEU A 41 16.77 8.82 -13.63
C LEU A 41 17.52 7.63 -14.21
N LEU A 42 17.32 6.44 -13.68
CA LEU A 42 17.90 5.20 -14.21
C LEU A 42 17.36 4.88 -15.61
N ALA A 43 16.05 5.03 -15.84
CA ALA A 43 15.44 4.85 -17.15
C ALA A 43 16.05 5.79 -18.19
N ARG A 44 16.24 7.08 -17.84
CA ARG A 44 16.90 8.06 -18.70
C ARG A 44 18.31 7.64 -19.09
N LYS A 45 19.10 7.21 -18.11
CA LYS A 45 20.47 6.75 -18.32
C LYS A 45 20.51 5.52 -19.23
N LEU A 46 19.77 4.48 -18.88
CA LEU A 46 19.78 3.23 -19.63
C LEU A 46 19.23 3.38 -21.06
N TRP A 47 18.25 4.26 -21.25
CA TRP A 47 17.75 4.59 -22.58
C TRP A 47 18.85 5.17 -23.49
N LEU A 48 19.62 6.11 -22.99
CA LEU A 48 20.74 6.71 -23.73
C LEU A 48 21.87 5.71 -23.99
N ASP A 49 22.19 4.87 -23.00
CA ASP A 49 23.24 3.86 -23.09
C ASP A 49 22.90 2.73 -24.06
N SER A 50 21.60 2.46 -24.27
CA SER A 50 21.13 1.42 -25.20
C SER A 50 21.26 1.80 -26.70
N GLY A 51 21.65 3.04 -27.00
CA GLY A 51 21.70 3.56 -28.36
C GLY A 51 20.33 3.88 -28.98
N ALA A 52 19.27 3.90 -28.17
CA ALA A 52 17.93 4.28 -28.57
C ALA A 52 17.86 5.77 -28.97
N ASN A 53 16.79 6.15 -29.71
CA ASN A 53 16.69 7.51 -30.25
C ASN A 53 16.58 8.57 -29.13
N PRO A 54 17.60 9.46 -28.97
CA PRO A 54 17.60 10.47 -27.91
C PRO A 54 16.43 11.48 -28.03
N SER A 55 15.90 11.70 -29.23
CA SER A 55 14.80 12.67 -29.42
C SER A 55 13.48 12.22 -28.78
N GLN A 56 13.35 10.94 -28.43
CA GLN A 56 12.17 10.37 -27.79
C GLN A 56 12.26 10.43 -26.24
N LEU A 57 13.41 10.79 -25.68
CA LEU A 57 13.70 10.66 -24.27
C LEU A 57 12.70 11.43 -23.37
N ASP A 58 12.42 12.68 -23.71
CA ASP A 58 11.53 13.51 -22.89
C ASP A 58 10.09 12.98 -22.90
N GLN A 59 9.65 12.49 -24.08
CA GLN A 59 8.33 11.86 -24.20
C GLN A 59 8.27 10.52 -23.44
N LEU A 60 9.32 9.70 -23.51
CA LEU A 60 9.46 8.47 -22.72
C LEU A 60 9.31 8.76 -21.24
N ILE A 61 10.09 9.71 -20.70
CA ILE A 61 10.05 10.05 -19.28
C ILE A 61 8.69 10.60 -18.87
N ALA A 62 8.08 11.47 -19.69
CA ALA A 62 6.73 11.95 -19.43
C ALA A 62 5.70 10.81 -19.39
N THR A 63 5.80 9.85 -20.30
CA THR A 63 4.92 8.68 -20.33
C THR A 63 5.14 7.77 -19.11
N LEU A 64 6.38 7.56 -18.69
CA LEU A 64 6.70 6.81 -17.46
C LEU A 64 6.11 7.49 -16.21
N ARG A 65 6.19 8.82 -16.12
CA ARG A 65 5.56 9.58 -15.03
C ARG A 65 4.06 9.32 -14.97
N LEU A 66 3.38 9.41 -16.10
CA LEU A 66 1.94 9.09 -16.17
C LEU A 66 1.64 7.65 -15.81
N ALA A 67 2.45 6.69 -16.28
CA ALA A 67 2.29 5.27 -15.98
C ALA A 67 2.43 4.97 -14.46
N PHE A 68 3.26 5.72 -13.76
CA PHE A 68 3.42 5.63 -12.30
C PHE A 68 2.34 6.41 -11.52
N GLY A 69 1.51 7.20 -12.19
CA GLY A 69 0.51 8.06 -11.55
C GLY A 69 1.11 9.35 -10.98
N LEU A 70 2.24 9.84 -11.55
CA LEU A 70 2.86 11.10 -11.14
C LEU A 70 2.25 12.25 -11.94
N GLU A 71 1.49 13.11 -11.26
CA GLU A 71 0.82 14.27 -11.84
C GLU A 71 1.21 15.54 -11.06
N ASN A 72 1.71 16.56 -11.74
CA ASN A 72 2.03 17.88 -11.15
C ASN A 72 2.90 17.82 -9.87
N GLY A 73 3.82 16.85 -9.79
CA GLY A 73 4.71 16.69 -8.64
C GLY A 73 4.10 15.95 -7.44
N ALA A 74 2.86 15.46 -7.56
CA ALA A 74 2.19 14.66 -6.56
C ALA A 74 1.88 13.25 -7.10
N LEU A 75 1.64 12.32 -6.18
CA LEU A 75 1.22 10.96 -6.51
C LEU A 75 -0.30 10.88 -6.57
N HIS A 76 -0.82 10.24 -7.62
CA HIS A 76 -2.23 9.87 -7.67
C HIS A 76 -2.47 8.67 -6.73
N PRO A 77 -3.34 8.77 -5.71
CA PRO A 77 -3.53 7.71 -4.71
C PRO A 77 -4.09 6.39 -5.28
N GLY A 78 -4.70 6.43 -6.47
CA GLY A 78 -5.09 5.24 -7.24
C GLY A 78 -4.12 4.91 -8.39
N GLY A 79 -2.94 5.53 -8.46
CA GLY A 79 -1.92 5.26 -9.46
C GLY A 79 -1.15 3.97 -9.17
N THR A 80 -0.45 3.43 -10.18
CA THR A 80 0.23 2.13 -10.05
C THR A 80 1.27 2.15 -8.92
N LEU A 81 1.97 3.28 -8.72
CA LEU A 81 2.98 3.41 -7.69
C LEU A 81 2.39 3.35 -6.27
N ALA A 82 1.17 3.87 -6.08
CA ALA A 82 0.50 3.88 -4.79
C ALA A 82 -0.12 2.53 -4.43
N VAL A 83 -0.77 1.86 -5.39
CA VAL A 83 -1.65 0.71 -5.08
C VAL A 83 -1.18 -0.62 -5.65
N ALA A 84 -0.33 -0.64 -6.69
CA ALA A 84 0.08 -1.86 -7.34
C ALA A 84 1.36 -2.46 -6.73
N SER A 85 1.57 -3.75 -6.96
CA SER A 85 2.79 -4.43 -6.51
C SER A 85 4.04 -3.91 -7.25
N ARG A 86 5.23 -4.20 -6.68
CA ARG A 86 6.51 -3.94 -7.36
C ARG A 86 6.53 -4.56 -8.78
N GLN A 87 6.01 -5.79 -8.91
CA GLN A 87 6.00 -6.51 -10.18
C GLN A 87 5.10 -5.82 -11.22
N ASP A 88 3.92 -5.35 -10.83
CA ASP A 88 3.00 -4.65 -11.73
C ASP A 88 3.58 -3.33 -12.19
N ASN A 89 4.24 -2.59 -11.29
CA ASN A 89 4.97 -1.38 -11.61
C ASN A 89 6.13 -1.63 -12.59
N LEU A 90 6.87 -2.74 -12.42
CA LEU A 90 7.93 -3.16 -13.34
C LEU A 90 7.36 -3.47 -14.73
N ILE A 91 6.25 -4.22 -14.81
CA ILE A 91 5.56 -4.51 -16.08
C ILE A 91 5.06 -3.23 -16.73
N SER A 92 4.52 -2.29 -15.95
CA SER A 92 4.08 -0.98 -16.44
C SER A 92 5.24 -0.23 -17.11
N MET A 93 6.41 -0.15 -16.44
CA MET A 93 7.61 0.46 -17.03
C MET A 93 8.09 -0.27 -18.30
N ALA A 94 8.14 -1.60 -18.28
CA ALA A 94 8.53 -2.40 -19.45
C ALA A 94 7.60 -2.16 -20.64
N THR A 95 6.29 -2.06 -20.39
CA THR A 95 5.29 -1.74 -21.43
C THR A 95 5.56 -0.37 -22.03
N VAL A 96 5.91 0.63 -21.24
CA VAL A 96 6.26 1.96 -21.77
C VAL A 96 7.51 1.87 -22.64
N PHE A 97 8.56 1.15 -22.25
CA PHE A 97 9.74 0.95 -23.13
C PHE A 97 9.33 0.31 -24.48
N CYS A 98 8.41 -0.65 -24.47
CA CYS A 98 7.91 -1.26 -25.70
C CYS A 98 7.15 -0.27 -26.59
N LEU A 99 6.37 0.66 -26.02
CA LEU A 99 5.69 1.72 -26.76
C LEU A 99 6.68 2.65 -27.48
N PHE A 100 7.92 2.74 -27.01
CA PHE A 100 9.00 3.51 -27.59
C PHE A 100 9.96 2.68 -28.47
N GLY A 101 9.57 1.45 -28.83
CA GLY A 101 10.24 0.63 -29.83
C GLY A 101 11.18 -0.47 -29.31
N CYS A 102 11.28 -0.65 -27.99
CA CYS A 102 11.97 -1.82 -27.46
C CYS A 102 11.19 -3.11 -27.76
N SER A 103 11.91 -4.20 -28.02
CA SER A 103 11.29 -5.52 -27.93
C SER A 103 10.85 -5.81 -26.49
N TRP A 104 9.88 -6.72 -26.30
CA TRP A 104 9.46 -7.09 -24.93
C TRP A 104 10.63 -7.58 -24.06
N PRO A 105 11.52 -8.49 -24.50
CA PRO A 105 12.65 -8.91 -23.69
C PRO A 105 13.58 -7.76 -23.29
N ASP A 106 13.86 -6.84 -24.23
CA ASP A 106 14.75 -5.69 -23.97
C ASP A 106 14.11 -4.68 -23.02
N GLY A 107 12.84 -4.32 -23.26
CA GLY A 107 12.09 -3.41 -22.39
C GLY A 107 11.93 -3.96 -20.98
N PHE A 108 11.68 -5.26 -20.85
CA PHE A 108 11.61 -5.94 -19.54
C PHE A 108 12.97 -5.95 -18.83
N ALA A 109 14.06 -6.23 -19.54
CA ALA A 109 15.41 -6.20 -19.00
C ALA A 109 15.80 -4.79 -18.50
N LEU A 110 15.49 -3.75 -19.28
CA LEU A 110 15.72 -2.35 -18.88
C LEU A 110 14.91 -1.99 -17.63
N ALA A 111 13.62 -2.33 -17.58
CA ALA A 111 12.78 -2.09 -16.41
C ALA A 111 13.31 -2.83 -15.18
N HIS A 112 13.68 -4.10 -15.33
CA HIS A 112 14.24 -4.90 -14.24
C HIS A 112 15.52 -4.28 -13.67
N HIS A 113 16.41 -3.81 -14.54
CA HIS A 113 17.64 -3.15 -14.13
C HIS A 113 17.37 -1.83 -13.38
N CYS A 114 16.39 -1.01 -13.85
CA CYS A 114 15.97 0.20 -13.14
C CYS A 114 15.45 -0.11 -11.73
N PHE A 115 14.62 -1.14 -11.61
CA PHE A 115 14.02 -1.51 -10.33
C PHE A 115 15.07 -2.06 -9.35
N ASP A 116 15.94 -2.97 -9.80
CA ASP A 116 16.96 -3.56 -8.93
C ASP A 116 17.96 -2.52 -8.42
N GLN A 117 18.38 -1.57 -9.25
CA GLN A 117 19.28 -0.49 -8.81
C GLN A 117 18.59 0.50 -7.86
N ALA A 118 17.34 0.87 -8.14
CA ALA A 118 16.59 1.76 -7.26
C ALA A 118 16.34 1.11 -5.88
N ASP A 119 15.96 -0.17 -5.86
CA ASP A 119 15.70 -0.90 -4.62
C ASP A 119 16.97 -1.06 -3.76
N GLN A 120 18.15 -1.27 -4.37
CA GLN A 120 19.42 -1.31 -3.64
C GLN A 120 19.71 0.01 -2.92
N SER A 121 19.34 1.14 -3.53
CA SER A 121 19.50 2.47 -2.91
C SER A 121 18.47 2.71 -1.81
N ALA A 122 17.26 2.15 -1.93
CA ALA A 122 16.16 2.28 -0.98
C ALA A 122 16.28 1.36 0.26
N MET A 123 17.19 0.37 0.25
CA MET A 123 17.37 -0.58 1.37
C MET A 123 18.03 0.02 2.62
N ALA A 124 18.42 1.29 2.61
CA ALA A 124 18.98 1.92 3.81
C ALA A 124 17.89 2.05 4.91
N PRO A 125 18.23 1.79 6.19
CA PRO A 125 17.27 1.93 7.30
C PRO A 125 16.63 3.32 7.42
N SER A 126 17.28 4.34 6.89
CA SER A 126 16.77 5.72 6.82
C SER A 126 15.65 5.93 5.79
N CYS A 127 15.36 4.92 4.96
CA CYS A 127 14.33 4.99 3.90
C CYS A 127 12.98 4.39 4.33
N ILE A 128 12.83 3.95 5.59
CA ILE A 128 11.54 3.42 6.07
C ILE A 128 10.59 4.58 6.31
N SER A 129 9.42 4.53 5.68
CA SER A 129 8.39 5.57 5.79
C SER A 129 7.93 5.78 7.23
N PRO A 130 7.64 7.02 7.67
CA PRO A 130 7.12 7.30 9.00
C PRO A 130 5.78 6.62 9.25
N LEU A 131 5.52 6.28 10.51
CA LEU A 131 4.18 5.90 10.97
C LEU A 131 3.28 7.15 10.97
N LEU A 132 2.05 7.02 10.49
CA LEU A 132 1.06 8.10 10.58
C LEU A 132 0.67 8.38 12.04
N ASP A 133 0.54 9.65 12.35
CA ASP A 133 0.17 10.10 13.70
C ASP A 133 -1.15 9.47 14.16
N GLY A 134 -1.21 9.02 15.41
CA GLY A 134 -2.39 8.36 15.97
C GLY A 134 -2.50 6.86 15.72
N ALA A 135 -1.86 6.30 14.68
CA ALA A 135 -1.96 4.87 14.36
C ALA A 135 -1.40 3.96 15.48
N GLY A 136 -0.25 4.32 16.06
CA GLY A 136 0.35 3.57 17.15
C GLY A 136 -0.52 3.51 18.42
N PRO A 137 -1.01 4.64 18.95
CA PRO A 137 -1.98 4.67 20.04
C PRO A 137 -3.25 3.85 19.76
N LEU A 138 -3.81 3.92 18.56
CA LEU A 138 -4.97 3.10 18.18
C LEU A 138 -4.65 1.61 18.23
N LEU A 139 -3.54 1.17 17.62
CA LEU A 139 -3.12 -0.24 17.66
C LEU A 139 -2.94 -0.76 19.08
N ASN A 140 -2.34 0.04 20.00
CA ASN A 140 -2.25 -0.31 21.41
C ASN A 140 -3.64 -0.44 22.06
N THR A 141 -4.56 0.47 21.75
CA THR A 141 -5.94 0.43 22.26
C THR A 141 -6.67 -0.82 21.77
N LEU A 142 -6.58 -1.16 20.46
CA LEU A 142 -7.18 -2.37 19.91
C LEU A 142 -6.61 -3.62 20.60
N HIS A 143 -5.29 -3.72 20.70
CA HIS A 143 -4.61 -4.84 21.34
C HIS A 143 -5.03 -5.02 22.80
N SER A 144 -5.10 -3.94 23.57
CA SER A 144 -5.51 -3.94 24.99
C SER A 144 -6.98 -4.38 25.18
N ASN A 145 -7.82 -4.21 24.14
CA ASN A 145 -9.21 -4.67 24.10
C ASN A 145 -9.37 -6.07 23.48
N GLY A 146 -8.27 -6.79 23.24
CA GLY A 146 -8.27 -8.15 22.71
C GLY A 146 -8.63 -8.25 21.23
N VAL A 147 -8.59 -7.15 20.49
CA VAL A 147 -8.80 -7.12 19.03
C VAL A 147 -7.51 -7.58 18.34
N ARG A 148 -7.62 -8.56 17.45
CA ARG A 148 -6.50 -9.09 16.66
C ARG A 148 -6.24 -8.20 15.47
N CYS A 149 -5.02 -7.69 15.32
CA CYS A 149 -4.64 -6.82 14.22
C CYS A 149 -3.73 -7.56 13.24
N ALA A 150 -3.96 -7.36 11.95
CA ALA A 150 -3.09 -7.87 10.90
C ALA A 150 -2.83 -6.79 9.84
N VAL A 151 -1.73 -6.93 9.11
CA VAL A 151 -1.40 -6.11 7.94
C VAL A 151 -1.63 -6.92 6.67
N ILE A 152 -2.24 -6.31 5.66
CA ILE A 152 -2.37 -6.85 4.30
C ILE A 152 -1.89 -5.79 3.30
N SER A 153 -0.79 -6.04 2.58
CA SER A 153 -0.12 -5.04 1.73
C SER A 153 0.46 -5.65 0.46
N ASN A 154 0.59 -4.84 -0.59
CA ASN A 154 1.33 -5.16 -1.81
C ASN A 154 2.85 -4.96 -1.67
N ASP A 155 3.33 -4.63 -0.48
CA ASP A 155 4.76 -4.65 -0.15
C ASP A 155 5.26 -6.09 0.12
N THR A 156 6.57 -6.28 0.04
CA THR A 156 7.22 -7.55 0.38
C THR A 156 7.10 -7.88 1.88
N ARG A 157 7.22 -9.14 2.23
CA ARG A 157 7.27 -9.58 3.64
C ARG A 157 8.36 -8.83 4.42
N SER A 158 9.54 -8.69 3.82
CA SER A 158 10.67 -7.99 4.44
C SER A 158 10.40 -6.50 4.65
N GLY A 159 9.70 -5.85 3.72
CA GLY A 159 9.30 -4.45 3.82
C GLY A 159 8.31 -4.23 4.98
N ILE A 160 7.26 -5.06 5.06
CA ILE A 160 6.30 -5.04 6.17
C ILE A 160 7.02 -5.27 7.50
N ASP A 161 7.87 -6.31 7.59
CA ASP A 161 8.60 -6.63 8.83
C ASP A 161 9.57 -5.52 9.25
N GLY A 162 10.21 -4.86 8.27
CA GLY A 162 11.06 -3.70 8.49
C GLY A 162 10.29 -2.53 9.11
N PHE A 163 9.15 -2.18 8.51
CA PHE A 163 8.25 -1.13 9.00
C PHE A 163 7.75 -1.42 10.42
N LEU A 164 7.25 -2.63 10.66
CA LEU A 164 6.72 -3.00 11.98
C LEU A 164 7.81 -2.97 13.08
N ARG A 165 9.04 -3.42 12.77
CA ARG A 165 10.16 -3.35 13.72
C ARG A 165 10.58 -1.91 14.01
N GLN A 166 10.74 -1.08 12.98
CA GLN A 166 11.17 0.32 13.10
C GLN A 166 10.22 1.13 13.99
N HIS A 167 8.91 0.86 13.88
CA HIS A 167 7.88 1.57 14.63
C HIS A 167 7.41 0.84 15.90
N HIS A 168 8.10 -0.22 16.32
CA HIS A 168 7.78 -1.01 17.51
C HIS A 168 6.36 -1.62 17.52
N LEU A 169 5.83 -1.95 16.34
CA LEU A 169 4.48 -2.49 16.14
C LEU A 169 4.43 -4.03 16.07
N SER A 170 5.58 -4.71 16.05
CA SER A 170 5.65 -6.16 15.84
C SER A 170 4.86 -6.99 16.85
N ALA A 171 4.71 -6.51 18.10
CA ALA A 171 3.92 -7.19 19.13
C ALA A 171 2.41 -6.92 18.99
N LEU A 172 2.00 -5.87 18.29
CA LEU A 172 0.61 -5.46 18.10
C LEU A 172 -0.03 -6.07 16.86
N ILE A 173 0.78 -6.45 15.86
CA ILE A 173 0.34 -7.05 14.61
C ILE A 173 0.55 -8.57 14.68
N THR A 174 -0.54 -9.31 14.80
CA THR A 174 -0.52 -10.77 14.97
C THR A 174 -0.11 -11.49 13.69
N GLU A 175 -0.65 -11.06 12.56
CA GLU A 175 -0.44 -11.69 11.24
C GLU A 175 -0.19 -10.65 10.15
N ARG A 176 0.38 -11.11 9.03
CA ARG A 176 0.64 -10.27 7.85
C ARG A 176 0.51 -11.06 6.57
N TRP A 177 -0.06 -10.39 5.57
CA TRP A 177 -0.18 -10.83 4.18
C TRP A 177 0.56 -9.85 3.28
N SER A 178 1.50 -10.34 2.51
CA SER A 178 2.43 -9.55 1.70
C SER A 178 2.27 -9.89 0.21
N ALA A 179 3.01 -9.20 -0.65
CA ALA A 179 3.13 -9.55 -2.06
C ALA A 179 3.80 -10.92 -2.30
N ASP A 180 4.43 -11.50 -1.28
CA ASP A 180 5.08 -12.81 -1.34
C ASP A 180 4.10 -13.96 -1.00
N ASP A 181 2.90 -13.64 -0.50
CA ASP A 181 1.84 -14.61 -0.20
C ASP A 181 0.92 -14.81 -1.43
N GLU A 182 0.29 -15.99 -1.54
CA GLU A 182 -0.68 -16.31 -2.58
C GLU A 182 -2.03 -16.75 -1.94
N PRO A 183 -3.15 -16.31 -2.52
CA PRO A 183 -3.28 -15.35 -3.62
C PRO A 183 -2.93 -13.92 -3.21
N ARG A 184 -2.50 -13.10 -4.16
CA ARG A 184 -2.15 -11.69 -3.90
C ARG A 184 -3.37 -10.79 -3.85
N LYS A 185 -3.24 -9.62 -3.21
CA LYS A 185 -4.20 -8.52 -3.41
C LYS A 185 -4.31 -8.23 -4.93
N PRO A 186 -5.51 -7.97 -5.45
CA PRO A 186 -6.79 -7.78 -4.75
C PRO A 186 -7.70 -9.04 -4.72
N ASP A 187 -7.17 -10.25 -4.67
CA ASP A 187 -7.99 -11.46 -4.59
C ASP A 187 -8.67 -11.55 -3.20
N PRO A 188 -10.00 -11.71 -3.11
CA PRO A 188 -10.72 -11.84 -1.84
C PRO A 188 -10.23 -12.99 -0.96
N GLN A 189 -9.72 -14.06 -1.55
CA GLN A 189 -9.16 -15.19 -0.80
C GLN A 189 -7.94 -14.78 0.05
N ALA A 190 -7.22 -13.71 -0.30
CA ALA A 190 -6.14 -13.19 0.54
C ALA A 190 -6.68 -12.71 1.90
N VAL A 191 -7.82 -12.04 1.91
CA VAL A 191 -8.53 -11.62 3.14
C VAL A 191 -9.06 -12.82 3.91
N GLU A 192 -9.70 -13.79 3.22
CA GLU A 192 -10.24 -14.99 3.85
C GLU A 192 -9.15 -15.80 4.55
N GLN A 193 -8.01 -16.02 3.88
CA GLN A 193 -6.89 -16.76 4.44
C GLN A 193 -6.20 -16.00 5.57
N LEU A 194 -6.06 -14.67 5.47
CA LEU A 194 -5.53 -13.86 6.56
C LEU A 194 -6.43 -13.91 7.80
N CYS A 195 -7.75 -13.81 7.61
CA CYS A 195 -8.72 -14.00 8.70
C CYS A 195 -8.61 -15.41 9.32
N ALA A 196 -8.45 -16.45 8.50
CA ALA A 196 -8.25 -17.82 8.99
C ALA A 196 -6.97 -17.95 9.83
N ARG A 197 -5.85 -17.33 9.42
CA ARG A 197 -4.61 -17.27 10.24
C ARG A 197 -4.83 -16.55 11.56
N LEU A 198 -5.69 -15.52 11.59
CA LEU A 198 -6.11 -14.85 12.82
C LEU A 198 -7.06 -15.71 13.68
N GLY A 199 -7.59 -16.82 13.15
CA GLY A 199 -8.64 -17.61 13.81
C GLY A 199 -9.96 -16.87 13.88
N LEU A 200 -10.29 -16.06 12.88
CA LEU A 200 -11.50 -15.24 12.78
C LEU A 200 -12.22 -15.51 11.47
N ALA A 201 -13.53 -15.24 11.45
CA ALA A 201 -14.30 -15.16 10.21
C ALA A 201 -14.24 -13.70 9.67
N PRO A 202 -14.23 -13.49 8.34
CA PRO A 202 -14.24 -12.13 7.76
C PRO A 202 -15.38 -11.26 8.29
N GLN A 203 -16.55 -11.85 8.58
CA GLN A 203 -17.75 -11.16 9.12
C GLN A 203 -17.55 -10.56 10.52
N ARG A 204 -16.46 -10.91 11.20
CA ARG A 204 -16.07 -10.39 12.52
C ARG A 204 -14.90 -9.41 12.47
N CYS A 205 -14.50 -9.04 11.27
CA CYS A 205 -13.38 -8.14 11.03
C CYS A 205 -13.83 -6.80 10.44
N ALA A 206 -12.98 -5.80 10.60
CA ALA A 206 -12.97 -4.59 9.79
C ALA A 206 -11.74 -4.61 8.87
N LEU A 207 -11.84 -3.95 7.71
CA LEU A 207 -10.66 -3.59 6.92
C LEU A 207 -10.54 -2.07 6.86
N ILE A 208 -9.32 -1.58 7.06
CA ILE A 208 -8.98 -0.16 6.94
C ILE A 208 -7.91 -0.01 5.87
N GLY A 209 -8.20 0.77 4.82
CA GLY A 209 -7.30 0.99 3.70
C GLY A 209 -7.62 2.28 2.96
N ASP A 210 -6.67 2.75 2.18
CA ASP A 210 -6.73 3.98 1.38
C ASP A 210 -6.97 3.72 -0.11
N ALA A 211 -6.98 2.46 -0.53
CA ALA A 211 -7.24 2.05 -1.90
C ALA A 211 -8.64 1.44 -2.07
N GLU A 212 -9.36 1.87 -3.10
CA GLU A 212 -10.68 1.33 -3.44
C GLU A 212 -10.65 -0.18 -3.69
N THR A 213 -9.56 -0.68 -4.29
CA THR A 213 -9.36 -2.12 -4.54
C THR A 213 -9.30 -2.94 -3.26
N ASP A 214 -8.78 -2.39 -2.17
CA ASP A 214 -8.72 -3.07 -0.86
C ASP A 214 -10.10 -3.21 -0.24
N LEU A 215 -10.90 -2.14 -0.33
CA LEU A 215 -12.26 -2.14 0.17
C LEU A 215 -13.15 -3.11 -0.62
N GLN A 216 -13.01 -3.13 -1.96
CA GLN A 216 -13.72 -4.07 -2.82
C GLN A 216 -13.30 -5.53 -2.54
N MET A 217 -12.01 -5.79 -2.38
CA MET A 217 -11.48 -7.10 -2.01
C MET A 217 -12.07 -7.59 -0.69
N ALA A 218 -12.08 -6.74 0.33
CA ALA A 218 -12.63 -7.07 1.65
C ALA A 218 -14.15 -7.26 1.62
N ALA A 219 -14.87 -6.43 0.86
CA ALA A 219 -16.31 -6.59 0.64
C ALA A 219 -16.64 -7.94 0.02
N ALA A 220 -15.89 -8.34 -1.02
CA ALA A 220 -16.05 -9.62 -1.71
C ALA A 220 -15.73 -10.81 -0.78
N ALA A 221 -14.81 -10.66 0.18
CA ALA A 221 -14.53 -11.65 1.22
C ALA A 221 -15.59 -11.67 2.36
N GLY A 222 -16.56 -10.77 2.34
CA GLY A 222 -17.63 -10.69 3.33
C GLY A 222 -17.27 -9.92 4.61
N VAL A 223 -16.27 -9.02 4.57
CA VAL A 223 -15.99 -8.09 5.66
C VAL A 223 -17.05 -6.99 5.67
N PRO A 224 -17.81 -6.80 6.78
CA PRO A 224 -18.93 -5.88 6.80
C PRO A 224 -18.53 -4.42 7.06
N LEU A 225 -17.40 -4.19 7.69
CA LEU A 225 -16.94 -2.86 8.10
C LEU A 225 -15.71 -2.45 7.28
N LEU A 226 -15.95 -1.60 6.29
CA LEU A 226 -14.97 -1.10 5.33
C LEU A 226 -14.68 0.35 5.64
N ILE A 227 -13.52 0.64 6.22
CA ILE A 227 -13.13 1.99 6.61
C ILE A 227 -12.13 2.52 5.60
N GLY A 228 -12.57 3.50 4.81
CA GLY A 228 -11.72 4.19 3.86
C GLY A 228 -10.87 5.24 4.55
N PHE A 229 -9.56 5.04 4.61
CA PHE A 229 -8.63 6.01 5.18
C PHE A 229 -8.21 7.04 4.11
N THR A 230 -8.34 8.33 4.41
CA THR A 230 -8.10 9.39 3.43
C THR A 230 -6.99 10.36 3.84
N GLY A 231 -6.39 10.17 5.02
CA GLY A 231 -5.37 11.06 5.58
C GLY A 231 -3.92 10.72 5.19
N GLY A 232 -3.68 9.67 4.39
CA GLY A 232 -2.33 9.17 4.10
C GLY A 232 -1.64 9.80 2.88
N TRP A 233 -2.38 10.55 2.04
CA TRP A 233 -1.90 11.12 0.80
C TRP A 233 -2.18 12.63 0.73
N ALA A 234 -1.35 13.37 0.01
CA ALA A 234 -1.60 14.79 -0.27
C ALA A 234 -2.90 15.01 -1.07
N ARG A 235 -3.19 14.11 -2.01
CA ARG A 235 -4.45 14.07 -2.74
C ARG A 235 -5.39 13.07 -2.10
N ARG A 236 -6.60 13.51 -1.75
CA ARG A 236 -7.63 12.64 -1.14
C ARG A 236 -8.01 11.51 -2.10
N PRO A 237 -7.97 10.22 -1.68
CA PRO A 237 -8.45 9.10 -2.48
C PRO A 237 -9.98 9.08 -2.57
N GLU A 238 -10.49 8.53 -3.70
CA GLU A 238 -11.92 8.28 -3.90
C GLU A 238 -12.23 6.83 -3.50
N LEU A 239 -13.06 6.64 -2.48
CA LEU A 239 -13.34 5.35 -1.83
C LEU A 239 -14.85 5.07 -1.75
N PRO A 240 -15.53 4.88 -2.89
CA PRO A 240 -16.99 4.68 -2.92
C PRO A 240 -17.46 3.41 -2.21
N SER A 241 -16.63 2.37 -2.08
CA SER A 241 -16.97 1.14 -1.36
C SER A 241 -16.85 1.27 0.16
N ALA A 242 -16.31 2.38 0.68
CA ALA A 242 -16.17 2.58 2.12
C ALA A 242 -17.56 2.68 2.79
N THR A 243 -17.77 1.91 3.86
CA THR A 243 -18.94 2.09 4.74
C THR A 243 -18.78 3.31 5.64
N HIS A 244 -17.53 3.66 5.95
CA HIS A 244 -17.14 4.81 6.75
C HIS A 244 -15.84 5.42 6.22
N HIS A 245 -15.69 6.74 6.34
CA HIS A 245 -14.46 7.45 6.00
C HIS A 245 -13.74 7.93 7.25
N LEU A 246 -12.43 7.77 7.28
CA LEU A 246 -11.54 8.17 8.36
C LEU A 246 -10.42 9.06 7.80
N ASP A 247 -10.31 10.28 8.29
CA ASP A 247 -9.27 11.23 7.88
C ASP A 247 -8.10 11.29 8.87
N ASP A 248 -8.39 11.04 10.14
CA ASP A 248 -7.43 11.11 11.26
C ASP A 248 -7.61 9.89 12.18
N TRP A 249 -6.53 9.21 12.51
CA TRP A 249 -6.54 8.05 13.41
C TRP A 249 -7.08 8.36 14.81
N ASN A 250 -6.98 9.60 15.27
CA ASN A 250 -7.52 10.03 16.56
C ASN A 250 -9.06 10.04 16.60
N ASP A 251 -9.73 10.01 15.43
CA ASP A 251 -11.17 9.89 15.33
C ASP A 251 -11.70 8.47 15.53
N LEU A 252 -10.81 7.46 15.46
CA LEU A 252 -11.17 6.05 15.63
C LEU A 252 -10.77 5.57 17.03
N GLY A 253 -11.70 4.93 17.72
CA GLY A 253 -11.49 4.46 19.09
C GLY A 253 -12.34 3.25 19.44
N MET A 254 -12.29 2.87 20.70
CA MET A 254 -13.03 1.73 21.25
C MET A 254 -14.01 2.20 22.33
N ALA A 255 -15.21 1.61 22.37
CA ALA A 255 -16.06 1.80 23.52
C ALA A 255 -15.37 1.24 24.78
N PRO A 256 -15.52 1.90 25.96
CA PRO A 256 -15.05 1.31 27.20
C PRO A 256 -15.67 -0.08 27.36
N GLY A 257 -14.82 -1.06 27.73
CA GLY A 257 -15.30 -2.42 28.05
C GLY A 257 -16.34 -2.38 29.18
N PRO A 258 -17.24 -3.36 29.21
CA PRO A 258 -18.22 -3.44 30.28
C PRO A 258 -17.58 -3.63 31.66
#